data_3cb46380de21c05a76017d033af839a7
#
_entry.id   3cb46380de21c05a76017d033af839a7
#
_cell.length_a   1.000
_cell.length_b   1.000
_cell.length_c   1.000
_cell.angle_alpha   90.00
_cell.angle_beta   90.00
_cell.angle_gamma   90.00
#
_symmetry.space_group_name_H-M   'P 1'
#
loop_
_entity.id
_entity.type
_entity.pdbx_description
1 polymer ?
#
loop_
_entity_poly.entity_id
_entity_poly.type
_entity_poly.pdbx_seq_one_letter_code
_entity_poly.pdbx_strand_id
1 'polypeptide(L)'
;MKLSKQLYKSLPLLTVVLCVGALQQNVEAKAKHYKTTSHVETQYVSTSSKKILPFTHNKQIKVGPLDNLGRATYAHIQLRDADEPKIKRERLTYNPTGWHNYKFTTEKGKTTWLMDRGHLVGYQFSGMNNVPENLVTMTKYLNTGFSENNPDGMLYYENRLDSWLANHKNFWLDYKVTPIYEGNNLVPSRVELQYVGIDKQGKLLEIKLGGGKEQTDEYGVTTVTLENTSPLAKIDYKTGMLIKEDGKQAEEGEDPNSDADENEAAIESASDIEENTNTNTSESDTNNVAPKNRIVYVANKGRSNTYWYSLENIKNANTANIVQMTEQEALNQHKHHSTTEAQ
;
A
#
# COMPACT_ATOMS: atom_id res chain seq x y z
N MET A 1 68.00 28.96 50.50
CA MET A 1 69.37 28.54 50.07
C MET A 1 69.22 27.56 48.92
N LYS A 2 69.77 27.93 47.77
CA LYS A 2 70.02 27.18 46.52
C LYS A 2 68.87 26.47 45.77
N LEU A 3 68.54 27.10 44.68
CA LEU A 3 67.85 26.55 43.47
C LEU A 3 68.61 25.40 42.84
N SER A 4 67.97 24.42 42.32
CA SER A 4 68.46 23.67 41.18
C SER A 4 67.41 23.57 40.11
N LYS A 5 67.74 24.15 38.97
CA LYS A 5 67.00 24.08 37.72
C LYS A 5 67.12 22.68 37.10
N GLN A 6 66.06 22.04 36.70
CA GLN A 6 66.16 20.95 35.73
C GLN A 6 65.52 21.33 34.43
N LEU A 7 66.30 21.24 33.39
CA LEU A 7 65.92 21.42 31.99
C LEU A 7 64.96 20.32 31.54
N TYR A 8 63.84 20.74 30.99
CA TYR A 8 63.03 19.87 30.12
C TYR A 8 63.59 19.96 28.71
N LYS A 9 64.14 18.86 28.23
CA LYS A 9 64.48 18.67 26.81
C LYS A 9 63.20 18.44 26.02
N SER A 10 62.95 19.30 25.04
CA SER A 10 61.95 19.18 24.00
C SER A 10 62.22 17.93 23.12
N LEU A 11 61.32 17.01 23.08
CA LEU A 11 61.29 15.93 22.09
C LEU A 11 60.38 16.38 20.90
N PRO A 12 60.77 16.21 19.65
CA PRO A 12 60.03 16.78 18.54
C PRO A 12 58.75 15.98 18.27
N LEU A 13 57.68 16.71 18.15
CA LEU A 13 56.35 16.28 17.70
C LEU A 13 56.37 16.08 16.16
N LEU A 14 56.91 14.96 15.69
CA LEU A 14 57.03 14.72 14.24
C LEU A 14 56.87 13.24 13.83
N THR A 15 55.96 12.50 14.46
CA THR A 15 55.73 11.11 14.02
C THR A 15 54.28 10.63 14.14
N VAL A 16 53.29 11.52 14.26
CA VAL A 16 51.86 11.10 14.34
C VAL A 16 51.03 11.53 13.12
N VAL A 17 51.60 12.24 12.14
CA VAL A 17 50.84 12.74 10.98
C VAL A 17 50.86 11.77 9.78
N LEU A 18 51.58 10.66 9.81
CA LEU A 18 51.73 9.76 8.64
C LEU A 18 50.91 8.46 8.70
N CYS A 19 50.14 8.21 9.79
CA CYS A 19 49.28 7.00 9.86
C CYS A 19 47.82 7.25 9.69
N VAL A 20 47.32 8.49 9.55
CA VAL A 20 45.91 8.79 9.31
C VAL A 20 45.60 8.94 7.80
N GLY A 21 46.63 9.08 6.96
CA GLY A 21 46.46 9.24 5.51
C GLY A 21 46.29 7.94 4.71
N ALA A 22 46.47 6.76 5.31
CA ALA A 22 46.43 5.47 4.60
C ALA A 22 45.15 4.66 4.79
N LEU A 23 44.19 5.16 5.57
CA LEU A 23 42.92 4.46 5.82
C LEU A 23 41.68 5.16 5.17
N GLN A 24 41.88 6.21 4.38
CA GLN A 24 40.79 6.93 3.71
C GLN A 24 40.77 6.77 2.19
N GLN A 25 41.45 5.80 1.60
CA GLN A 25 41.46 5.64 0.13
C GLN A 25 40.73 4.43 -0.41
N ASN A 26 39.82 3.79 0.34
CA ASN A 26 39.11 2.62 -0.19
C ASN A 26 37.57 2.65 -0.04
N VAL A 27 36.93 3.81 -0.03
CA VAL A 27 35.45 3.90 -0.10
C VAL A 27 35.01 5.02 -1.06
N GLU A 28 35.60 5.08 -2.24
CA GLU A 28 34.96 5.75 -3.38
C GLU A 28 34.64 4.73 -4.47
N ALA A 29 33.56 3.98 -4.26
CA ALA A 29 32.91 3.29 -5.36
C ALA A 29 32.20 4.34 -6.21
N LYS A 30 32.78 4.68 -7.35
CA LYS A 30 32.23 5.63 -8.33
C LYS A 30 30.84 5.19 -8.76
N ALA A 31 29.80 5.89 -8.32
CA ALA A 31 28.48 5.84 -8.92
C ALA A 31 28.59 6.44 -10.34
N LYS A 32 28.44 5.62 -11.36
CA LYS A 32 28.28 6.09 -12.73
C LYS A 32 26.84 6.51 -12.94
N HIS A 33 26.61 7.81 -13.04
CA HIS A 33 25.36 8.38 -13.50
C HIS A 33 25.18 8.10 -15.01
N TYR A 34 24.12 7.40 -15.35
CA TYR A 34 23.63 7.35 -16.73
C TYR A 34 22.38 8.23 -16.84
N LYS A 35 22.50 9.33 -17.57
CA LYS A 35 21.35 10.11 -18.03
C LYS A 35 20.80 9.45 -19.29
N THR A 36 19.53 9.07 -19.28
CA THR A 36 18.76 8.77 -20.49
C THR A 36 17.41 9.46 -20.44
N THR A 37 17.02 10.01 -21.54
CA THR A 37 15.88 10.88 -21.81
C THR A 37 14.52 10.20 -21.62
N SER A 38 13.63 10.91 -20.95
CA SER A 38 12.16 10.84 -20.98
C SER A 38 11.48 9.50 -21.24
N HIS A 39 11.32 8.70 -20.19
CA HIS A 39 10.20 7.81 -19.86
C HIS A 39 10.51 7.23 -18.49
N VAL A 40 9.60 7.43 -17.51
CA VAL A 40 9.62 6.94 -16.12
C VAL A 40 11.02 6.47 -15.67
N GLU A 41 11.80 7.36 -15.08
CA GLU A 41 13.17 7.03 -14.65
C GLU A 41 13.15 5.97 -13.56
N THR A 42 13.47 4.74 -13.94
CA THR A 42 13.81 3.69 -12.99
C THR A 42 15.27 3.89 -12.61
N GLN A 43 15.55 4.49 -11.46
CA GLN A 43 16.91 4.65 -10.95
C GLN A 43 17.40 3.33 -10.34
N TYR A 44 18.48 2.77 -10.92
CA TYR A 44 19.18 1.61 -10.35
C TYR A 44 20.12 2.08 -9.25
N VAL A 45 19.90 1.65 -7.99
CA VAL A 45 20.65 2.22 -6.87
C VAL A 45 21.64 1.26 -6.23
N SER A 46 21.40 -0.01 -6.08
CA SER A 46 22.36 -0.98 -5.49
C SER A 46 21.83 -2.39 -5.57
N THR A 47 22.71 -3.38 -5.46
CA THR A 47 22.35 -4.79 -5.54
C THR A 47 22.03 -5.43 -4.20
N SER A 48 22.11 -4.72 -3.07
CA SER A 48 21.78 -5.29 -1.76
C SER A 48 21.34 -4.23 -0.76
N SER A 49 20.23 -4.52 -0.09
CA SER A 49 19.78 -3.82 1.12
C SER A 49 19.48 -4.86 2.19
N LYS A 50 19.82 -4.55 3.45
CA LYS A 50 19.44 -5.40 4.60
C LYS A 50 17.93 -5.40 4.89
N LYS A 51 17.18 -4.50 4.24
CA LYS A 51 15.73 -4.35 4.42
C LYS A 51 14.91 -5.32 3.59
N ILE A 52 15.51 -5.99 2.60
CA ILE A 52 14.85 -6.90 1.67
C ILE A 52 15.18 -8.36 1.95
N LEU A 53 14.34 -9.26 1.43
CA LEU A 53 14.64 -10.69 1.44
C LEU A 53 15.79 -11.00 0.47
N PRO A 54 16.63 -12.01 0.77
CA PRO A 54 17.64 -12.48 -0.18
C PRO A 54 16.97 -12.85 -1.52
N PHE A 55 17.49 -12.31 -2.63
CA PHE A 55 16.91 -12.59 -3.94
C PHE A 55 17.24 -14.02 -4.41
N THR A 56 16.20 -14.86 -4.57
CA THR A 56 16.34 -16.28 -4.92
C THR A 56 15.63 -16.66 -6.22
N HIS A 57 15.04 -15.71 -6.94
CA HIS A 57 14.19 -15.95 -8.13
C HIS A 57 12.91 -16.77 -7.84
N ASN A 58 12.55 -16.98 -6.58
CA ASN A 58 11.37 -17.70 -6.16
C ASN A 58 10.49 -16.82 -5.28
N LYS A 59 9.17 -17.09 -5.28
CA LYS A 59 8.26 -16.50 -4.29
C LYS A 59 8.74 -16.86 -2.89
N GLN A 60 8.81 -15.86 -2.02
CA GLN A 60 9.15 -15.99 -0.61
C GLN A 60 8.12 -15.28 0.22
N ILE A 61 7.66 -15.91 1.30
CA ILE A 61 6.79 -15.31 2.30
C ILE A 61 7.42 -15.57 3.66
N LYS A 62 7.58 -14.52 4.46
CA LYS A 62 7.99 -14.59 5.86
C LYS A 62 7.05 -13.77 6.69
N VAL A 63 6.49 -14.39 7.72
CA VAL A 63 5.74 -13.71 8.78
C VAL A 63 6.54 -13.83 10.07
N GLY A 64 6.57 -12.75 10.85
CA GLY A 64 7.16 -12.80 12.18
C GLY A 64 6.26 -13.58 13.14
N PRO A 65 6.80 -14.19 14.21
CA PRO A 65 5.98 -14.81 15.22
C PRO A 65 5.09 -13.76 15.89
N LEU A 66 3.95 -14.17 16.39
CA LEU A 66 3.18 -13.32 17.31
C LEU A 66 4.05 -12.98 18.53
N ASP A 67 3.94 -11.77 19.02
CA ASP A 67 4.64 -11.35 20.23
C ASP A 67 4.00 -11.90 21.50
N ASN A 68 4.54 -11.55 22.66
CA ASN A 68 4.05 -12.02 23.96
C ASN A 68 2.61 -11.56 24.31
N LEU A 69 2.07 -10.60 23.58
CA LEU A 69 0.68 -10.13 23.67
C LEU A 69 -0.22 -10.73 22.59
N GLY A 70 0.30 -11.65 21.77
CA GLY A 70 -0.43 -12.27 20.68
C GLY A 70 -0.62 -11.33 19.48
N ARG A 71 0.22 -10.28 19.33
CA ARG A 71 0.13 -9.31 18.24
C ARG A 71 1.04 -9.72 17.08
N ALA A 72 0.57 -9.52 15.85
CA ALA A 72 1.39 -9.73 14.65
C ALA A 72 2.57 -8.73 14.64
N THR A 73 3.73 -9.16 14.13
CA THR A 73 4.96 -8.36 14.19
C THR A 73 5.41 -7.85 12.83
N TYR A 74 5.32 -8.64 11.79
CA TYR A 74 5.53 -8.23 10.40
C TYR A 74 5.09 -9.33 9.44
N ALA A 75 4.79 -8.92 8.20
CA ALA A 75 4.73 -9.80 7.05
C ALA A 75 5.65 -9.28 5.95
N HIS A 76 6.35 -10.15 5.24
CA HIS A 76 7.32 -9.82 4.22
C HIS A 76 7.21 -10.80 3.06
N ILE A 77 7.01 -10.30 1.86
CA ILE A 77 6.85 -11.12 0.66
C ILE A 77 7.80 -10.64 -0.44
N GLN A 78 8.27 -11.59 -1.23
CA GLN A 78 8.97 -11.31 -2.49
C GLN A 78 8.36 -12.19 -3.56
N LEU A 79 7.79 -11.59 -4.62
CA LEU A 79 7.02 -12.30 -5.63
C LEU A 79 7.05 -11.59 -6.99
N ARG A 80 6.60 -12.30 -8.02
CA ARG A 80 6.25 -11.77 -9.35
C ARG A 80 4.74 -11.80 -9.54
N ASP A 81 4.24 -11.10 -10.53
CA ASP A 81 2.85 -11.18 -11.03
C ASP A 81 2.35 -12.64 -11.19
N ALA A 82 3.16 -13.51 -11.78
CA ALA A 82 2.79 -14.92 -11.99
C ALA A 82 2.66 -15.74 -10.69
N ASP A 83 3.19 -15.24 -9.59
CA ASP A 83 3.21 -15.91 -8.29
C ASP A 83 2.02 -15.50 -7.39
N GLU A 84 1.16 -14.59 -7.85
CA GLU A 84 -0.05 -14.16 -7.15
C GLU A 84 -1.08 -15.28 -6.99
N PRO A 85 -1.92 -15.23 -5.94
CA PRO A 85 -2.92 -16.26 -5.70
C PRO A 85 -3.96 -16.30 -6.81
N LYS A 86 -4.35 -17.51 -7.19
CA LYS A 86 -5.38 -17.77 -8.21
C LYS A 86 -6.71 -18.23 -7.62
N ILE A 87 -6.77 -18.36 -6.31
CA ILE A 87 -7.93 -18.84 -5.56
C ILE A 87 -8.60 -17.62 -4.94
N LYS A 88 -9.92 -17.56 -5.01
CA LYS A 88 -10.71 -16.50 -4.39
C LYS A 88 -10.49 -16.53 -2.87
N ARG A 89 -10.41 -15.36 -2.27
CA ARG A 89 -10.34 -15.15 -0.82
C ARG A 89 -11.55 -15.79 -0.12
N GLU A 90 -11.28 -16.42 1.00
CA GLU A 90 -12.31 -16.93 1.90
C GLU A 90 -12.60 -15.92 3.01
N ARG A 91 -13.73 -16.13 3.70
CA ARG A 91 -14.14 -15.32 4.83
C ARG A 91 -13.11 -15.31 5.95
N LEU A 92 -12.83 -14.12 6.48
CA LEU A 92 -11.98 -13.95 7.65
C LEU A 92 -12.78 -14.23 8.93
N THR A 93 -12.29 -15.18 9.71
CA THR A 93 -12.90 -15.61 10.98
C THR A 93 -12.00 -15.39 12.19
N TYR A 94 -10.69 -15.21 11.96
CA TYR A 94 -9.75 -14.95 13.04
C TYR A 94 -9.86 -13.50 13.52
N ASN A 95 -10.05 -13.32 14.83
CA ASN A 95 -10.05 -12.01 15.48
C ASN A 95 -8.64 -11.66 15.96
N PRO A 96 -7.96 -10.68 15.35
CA PRO A 96 -6.66 -10.23 15.80
C PRO A 96 -6.71 -9.63 17.22
N THR A 97 -5.59 -9.55 17.89
CA THR A 97 -5.50 -8.96 19.23
C THR A 97 -6.08 -7.55 19.25
N GLY A 98 -6.91 -7.24 20.25
CA GLY A 98 -7.61 -5.97 20.36
C GLY A 98 -8.81 -5.82 19.43
N TRP A 99 -9.35 -6.93 18.91
CA TRP A 99 -10.50 -6.91 18.02
C TRP A 99 -11.77 -6.48 18.75
N HIS A 100 -12.32 -5.36 18.28
CA HIS A 100 -13.67 -4.89 18.53
C HIS A 100 -14.16 -4.24 17.24
N ASN A 101 -15.42 -4.42 16.88
CA ASN A 101 -15.95 -3.74 15.71
C ASN A 101 -17.26 -3.03 16.03
N TYR A 102 -17.47 -1.91 15.34
CA TYR A 102 -18.60 -1.02 15.60
C TYR A 102 -19.22 -0.59 14.28
N LYS A 103 -20.55 -0.71 14.24
CA LYS A 103 -21.36 -0.27 13.13
C LYS A 103 -21.82 1.15 13.33
N PHE A 104 -21.60 1.98 12.34
CA PHE A 104 -22.10 3.35 12.28
C PHE A 104 -23.19 3.45 11.22
N THR A 105 -24.27 4.16 11.56
CA THR A 105 -25.31 4.49 10.61
C THR A 105 -25.20 5.96 10.26
N THR A 106 -25.03 6.28 8.99
CA THR A 106 -25.02 7.66 8.50
C THR A 106 -26.43 8.26 8.59
N GLU A 107 -26.52 9.59 8.53
CA GLU A 107 -27.81 10.30 8.51
C GLU A 107 -28.73 9.85 7.36
N LYS A 108 -28.15 9.33 6.26
CA LYS A 108 -28.89 8.78 5.11
C LYS A 108 -29.32 7.31 5.32
N GLY A 109 -29.09 6.72 6.51
CA GLY A 109 -29.43 5.34 6.84
C GLY A 109 -28.47 4.29 6.27
N LYS A 110 -27.38 4.68 5.60
CA LYS A 110 -26.33 3.75 5.20
C LYS A 110 -25.45 3.37 6.39
N THR A 111 -24.99 2.13 6.39
CA THR A 111 -24.16 1.59 7.46
C THR A 111 -22.74 1.35 6.99
N THR A 112 -21.78 1.61 7.87
CA THR A 112 -20.38 1.29 7.67
C THR A 112 -19.77 0.76 8.96
N TRP A 113 -18.65 0.05 8.84
CA TRP A 113 -17.95 -0.53 9.97
C TRP A 113 -16.67 0.26 10.28
N LEU A 114 -16.27 0.28 11.55
CA LEU A 114 -15.09 1.00 11.99
C LEU A 114 -13.80 0.22 11.71
N MET A 115 -13.83 -1.10 11.96
CA MET A 115 -12.64 -1.94 11.95
C MET A 115 -12.75 -3.03 10.89
N ASP A 116 -11.59 -3.42 10.37
CA ASP A 116 -11.40 -4.59 9.53
C ASP A 116 -10.37 -5.54 10.19
N ARG A 117 -10.48 -6.83 9.88
CA ARG A 117 -9.43 -7.81 10.09
C ARG A 117 -8.38 -7.60 8.99
N GLY A 118 -7.54 -6.58 9.17
CA GLY A 118 -6.64 -6.11 8.12
C GLY A 118 -5.47 -7.06 7.92
N HIS A 119 -5.20 -7.45 6.67
CA HIS A 119 -3.98 -8.12 6.32
C HIS A 119 -2.78 -7.15 6.38
N LEU A 120 -1.64 -7.59 6.91
CA LEU A 120 -0.40 -6.86 6.77
C LEU A 120 0.04 -6.85 5.31
N VAL A 121 0.21 -8.01 4.70
CA VAL A 121 0.37 -8.14 3.25
C VAL A 121 -0.93 -8.66 2.68
N GLY A 122 -1.55 -7.89 1.79
CA GLY A 122 -2.84 -8.18 1.21
C GLY A 122 -2.95 -9.56 0.60
N TYR A 123 -4.16 -10.11 0.61
CA TYR A 123 -4.44 -11.43 0.05
C TYR A 123 -4.02 -11.53 -1.42
N GLN A 124 -4.18 -10.46 -2.19
CA GLN A 124 -3.81 -10.39 -3.61
C GLN A 124 -2.36 -10.78 -3.90
N PHE A 125 -1.44 -10.54 -2.96
CA PHE A 125 -0.04 -10.94 -3.07
C PHE A 125 0.24 -12.27 -2.36
N SER A 126 -0.27 -12.39 -1.14
CA SER A 126 0.13 -13.45 -0.22
C SER A 126 -0.63 -14.76 -0.42
N GLY A 127 -1.94 -14.68 -0.66
CA GLY A 127 -2.86 -15.82 -0.58
C GLY A 127 -3.09 -16.30 0.86
N MET A 128 -2.62 -15.57 1.86
CA MET A 128 -2.82 -15.91 3.28
C MET A 128 -4.18 -15.40 3.73
N ASN A 129 -5.11 -16.31 4.00
CA ASN A 129 -6.45 -15.95 4.45
C ASN A 129 -6.48 -15.69 5.97
N ASN A 130 -6.76 -16.70 6.78
CA ASN A 130 -6.85 -16.61 8.24
C ASN A 130 -5.52 -16.93 8.94
N VAL A 131 -4.43 -16.28 8.56
CA VAL A 131 -3.11 -16.45 9.18
C VAL A 131 -2.91 -15.40 10.26
N PRO A 132 -2.91 -15.78 11.56
CA PRO A 132 -2.84 -14.83 12.68
C PRO A 132 -1.65 -13.86 12.59
N GLU A 133 -0.50 -14.32 12.13
CA GLU A 133 0.73 -13.55 12.01
C GLU A 133 0.67 -12.49 10.90
N ASN A 134 -0.34 -12.57 10.00
CA ASN A 134 -0.57 -11.61 8.93
C ASN A 134 -1.82 -10.74 9.16
N LEU A 135 -2.48 -10.84 10.31
CA LEU A 135 -3.71 -10.12 10.60
C LEU A 135 -3.55 -9.20 11.81
N VAL A 136 -4.05 -7.97 11.68
CA VAL A 136 -4.11 -6.98 12.76
C VAL A 136 -5.50 -6.34 12.83
N THR A 137 -5.86 -5.84 14.01
CA THR A 137 -7.02 -4.98 14.16
C THR A 137 -6.70 -3.63 13.52
N MET A 138 -7.37 -3.31 12.44
CA MET A 138 -7.11 -2.16 11.59
C MET A 138 -8.40 -1.38 11.38
N THR A 139 -8.34 -0.05 11.36
CA THR A 139 -9.52 0.72 10.94
C THR A 139 -9.79 0.47 9.46
N LYS A 140 -11.06 0.48 9.08
CA LYS A 140 -11.44 0.39 7.66
C LYS A 140 -10.83 1.54 6.86
N TYR A 141 -10.65 2.70 7.48
CA TYR A 141 -10.00 3.84 6.86
C TYR A 141 -8.51 3.58 6.55
N LEU A 142 -7.75 2.98 7.50
CA LEU A 142 -6.38 2.57 7.22
C LEU A 142 -6.34 1.45 6.17
N ASN A 143 -7.23 0.46 6.26
CA ASN A 143 -7.23 -0.69 5.35
C ASN A 143 -7.53 -0.26 3.91
N THR A 144 -8.64 0.45 3.69
CA THR A 144 -9.17 0.74 2.35
C THR A 144 -9.14 2.22 1.97
N GLY A 145 -8.92 3.14 2.93
CA GLY A 145 -9.02 4.58 2.70
C GLY A 145 -10.45 5.07 2.46
N PHE A 146 -11.46 4.18 2.57
CA PHE A 146 -12.82 4.34 2.02
C PHE A 146 -12.84 4.57 0.50
N SER A 147 -11.68 4.58 -0.15
CA SER A 147 -11.49 4.72 -1.59
C SER A 147 -10.11 4.22 -1.97
N GLU A 148 -10.01 3.46 -3.05
CA GLU A 148 -8.72 3.02 -3.62
C GLU A 148 -7.80 4.17 -4.06
N ASN A 149 -8.33 5.38 -4.19
CA ASN A 149 -7.59 6.59 -4.56
C ASN A 149 -7.11 7.41 -3.35
N ASN A 150 -7.42 6.98 -2.13
CA ASN A 150 -7.01 7.68 -0.92
C ASN A 150 -5.65 7.18 -0.40
N PRO A 151 -4.56 8.01 -0.45
CA PRO A 151 -3.23 7.60 -0.02
C PRO A 151 -3.08 7.48 1.51
N ASP A 152 -4.15 7.69 2.28
CA ASP A 152 -4.18 7.38 3.72
C ASP A 152 -4.48 5.89 3.98
N GLY A 153 -5.00 5.15 2.98
CA GLY A 153 -5.29 3.74 3.07
C GLY A 153 -4.23 2.84 2.42
N MET A 154 -4.06 1.62 2.97
CA MET A 154 -3.13 0.62 2.42
C MET A 154 -3.50 0.21 1.00
N LEU A 155 -4.80 0.09 0.71
CA LEU A 155 -5.31 -0.33 -0.60
C LEU A 155 -4.80 0.55 -1.74
N TYR A 156 -4.58 1.87 -1.49
CA TYR A 156 -3.99 2.78 -2.46
C TYR A 156 -2.62 2.29 -2.94
N TYR A 157 -1.77 1.86 -2.02
CA TYR A 157 -0.41 1.39 -2.33
C TYR A 157 -0.44 -0.02 -2.90
N GLU A 158 -1.21 -0.91 -2.33
CA GLU A 158 -1.29 -2.30 -2.76
C GLU A 158 -1.82 -2.46 -4.19
N ASN A 159 -2.88 -1.75 -4.56
CA ASN A 159 -3.39 -1.76 -5.93
C ASN A 159 -2.38 -1.22 -6.96
N ARG A 160 -1.57 -0.24 -6.55
CA ARG A 160 -0.53 0.31 -7.43
C ARG A 160 0.70 -0.58 -7.53
N LEU A 161 1.04 -1.28 -6.45
CA LEU A 161 2.09 -2.31 -6.47
C LEU A 161 1.68 -3.51 -7.34
N ASP A 162 0.43 -3.95 -7.24
CA ASP A 162 -0.17 -4.98 -8.10
C ASP A 162 -0.11 -4.56 -9.59
N SER A 163 -0.58 -3.34 -9.88
CA SER A 163 -0.48 -2.78 -11.23
C SER A 163 0.96 -2.66 -11.73
N TRP A 164 1.91 -2.35 -10.83
CA TRP A 164 3.32 -2.32 -11.18
C TRP A 164 3.83 -3.72 -11.56
N LEU A 165 3.50 -4.76 -10.76
CA LEU A 165 3.84 -6.16 -11.07
C LEU A 165 3.25 -6.61 -12.40
N ALA A 166 1.97 -6.33 -12.65
CA ALA A 166 1.27 -6.68 -13.88
C ALA A 166 1.96 -6.07 -15.13
N ASN A 167 2.54 -4.89 -15.00
CA ASN A 167 3.28 -4.20 -16.06
C ASN A 167 4.76 -4.62 -16.17
N HIS A 168 5.29 -5.30 -15.16
CA HIS A 168 6.70 -5.71 -15.07
C HIS A 168 6.84 -7.23 -14.86
N LYS A 169 6.22 -8.05 -15.68
CA LYS A 169 6.03 -9.52 -15.52
C LYS A 169 7.30 -10.34 -15.24
N ASN A 170 8.47 -9.82 -15.57
CA ASN A 170 9.77 -10.50 -15.32
C ASN A 170 10.53 -9.89 -14.14
N PHE A 171 9.91 -9.02 -13.38
CA PHE A 171 10.49 -8.40 -12.18
C PHE A 171 9.81 -8.95 -10.94
N TRP A 172 10.43 -8.72 -9.81
CA TRP A 172 9.91 -9.06 -8.48
C TRP A 172 9.57 -7.80 -7.72
N LEU A 173 8.57 -7.88 -6.90
CA LEU A 173 8.28 -6.95 -5.82
C LEU A 173 8.81 -7.55 -4.52
N ASP A 174 9.59 -6.79 -3.76
CA ASP A 174 9.84 -7.05 -2.34
C ASP A 174 8.96 -6.09 -1.53
N TYR A 175 8.05 -6.64 -0.73
CA TYR A 175 7.05 -5.87 0.01
C TYR A 175 6.96 -6.36 1.44
N LYS A 176 7.18 -5.46 2.39
CA LYS A 176 7.13 -5.73 3.82
C LYS A 176 6.18 -4.76 4.51
N VAL A 177 5.36 -5.28 5.41
CA VAL A 177 4.47 -4.49 6.26
C VAL A 177 4.76 -4.78 7.72
N THR A 178 4.93 -3.71 8.49
CA THR A 178 5.25 -3.77 9.92
C THR A 178 4.23 -2.94 10.70
N PRO A 179 3.43 -3.56 11.58
CA PRO A 179 2.56 -2.82 12.49
C PRO A 179 3.39 -2.17 13.59
N ILE A 180 3.06 -0.94 13.95
CA ILE A 180 3.77 -0.16 14.96
C ILE A 180 2.87 0.00 16.18
N TYR A 181 3.26 -0.63 17.27
CA TYR A 181 2.55 -0.57 18.56
C TYR A 181 3.27 0.36 19.53
N GLU A 182 2.52 1.10 20.31
CA GLU A 182 3.05 1.91 21.40
C GLU A 182 2.95 1.13 22.73
N GLY A 183 4.11 0.68 23.21
CA GLY A 183 4.19 -0.12 24.43
C GLY A 183 3.32 -1.39 24.37
N ASN A 184 2.42 -1.52 25.34
CA ASN A 184 1.52 -2.68 25.46
C ASN A 184 0.15 -2.48 24.80
N ASN A 185 0.02 -1.53 23.88
CA ASN A 185 -1.22 -1.34 23.14
C ASN A 185 -1.53 -2.59 22.31
N LEU A 186 -2.79 -3.03 22.33
CA LEU A 186 -3.23 -4.24 21.63
C LEU A 186 -3.44 -3.98 20.12
N VAL A 187 -3.73 -2.74 19.75
CA VAL A 187 -3.97 -2.31 18.38
C VAL A 187 -2.79 -1.44 17.94
N PRO A 188 -2.24 -1.63 16.73
CA PRO A 188 -1.16 -0.79 16.24
C PRO A 188 -1.67 0.64 16.00
N SER A 189 -0.87 1.65 16.36
CA SER A 189 -1.19 3.05 16.07
C SER A 189 -0.92 3.41 14.60
N ARG A 190 0.00 2.68 13.95
CA ARG A 190 0.44 2.89 12.56
C ARG A 190 0.81 1.57 11.92
N VAL A 191 0.88 1.57 10.60
CA VAL A 191 1.58 0.54 9.83
C VAL A 191 2.65 1.18 8.95
N GLU A 192 3.78 0.50 8.82
CA GLU A 192 4.85 0.88 7.91
C GLU A 192 4.88 -0.10 6.74
N LEU A 193 4.76 0.45 5.53
CA LEU A 193 4.90 -0.27 4.27
C LEU A 193 6.30 -0.02 3.74
N GLN A 194 7.04 -1.06 3.39
CA GLN A 194 8.33 -0.96 2.71
C GLN A 194 8.27 -1.75 1.41
N TYR A 195 8.66 -1.14 0.30
CA TYR A 195 8.63 -1.82 -0.99
C TYR A 195 9.76 -1.37 -1.93
N VAL A 196 10.15 -2.28 -2.82
CA VAL A 196 11.12 -2.05 -3.88
C VAL A 196 10.91 -3.07 -5.00
N GLY A 197 11.13 -2.65 -6.23
CA GLY A 197 11.21 -3.55 -7.36
C GLY A 197 12.57 -4.24 -7.45
N ILE A 198 12.62 -5.43 -8.05
CA ILE A 198 13.85 -6.17 -8.31
C ILE A 198 13.80 -6.67 -9.75
N ASP A 199 14.82 -6.35 -10.54
CA ASP A 199 14.89 -6.88 -11.89
C ASP A 199 15.33 -8.36 -11.93
N LYS A 200 15.31 -8.96 -13.11
CA LYS A 200 15.70 -10.35 -13.29
C LYS A 200 17.18 -10.66 -12.97
N GLN A 201 18.02 -9.64 -12.83
CA GLN A 201 19.40 -9.76 -12.41
C GLN A 201 19.59 -9.52 -10.92
N GLY A 202 18.53 -9.22 -10.18
CA GLY A 202 18.58 -8.93 -8.74
C GLY A 202 18.92 -7.47 -8.41
N LYS A 203 18.88 -6.55 -9.38
CA LYS A 203 19.07 -5.13 -9.13
C LYS A 203 17.81 -4.50 -8.60
N LEU A 204 17.97 -3.61 -7.61
CA LEU A 204 16.87 -2.90 -7.00
C LEU A 204 16.37 -1.76 -7.89
N LEU A 205 15.06 -1.55 -7.91
CA LEU A 205 14.35 -0.56 -8.70
C LEU A 205 13.43 0.24 -7.79
N GLU A 206 13.61 1.55 -7.72
CA GLU A 206 12.66 2.43 -7.03
C GLU A 206 11.28 2.35 -7.71
N ILE A 207 10.21 2.18 -6.90
CA ILE A 207 8.83 2.22 -7.36
C ILE A 207 8.20 3.51 -6.83
N LYS A 208 7.69 4.38 -7.72
CA LYS A 208 7.02 5.64 -7.38
C LYS A 208 5.52 5.48 -7.57
N LEU A 209 4.77 5.56 -6.48
CA LEU A 209 3.31 5.37 -6.48
C LEU A 209 2.54 6.70 -6.40
N GLY A 210 3.18 7.79 -5.96
CA GLY A 210 2.63 9.13 -5.99
C GLY A 210 1.68 9.47 -4.85
N GLY A 211 1.71 8.74 -3.73
CA GLY A 211 0.87 9.00 -2.55
C GLY A 211 1.29 10.22 -1.73
N GLY A 212 2.49 10.74 -1.97
CA GLY A 212 3.00 11.94 -1.29
C GLY A 212 3.53 11.69 0.12
N LYS A 213 3.55 10.42 0.59
CA LYS A 213 4.07 10.01 1.90
C LYS A 213 5.34 9.16 1.79
N GLU A 214 5.79 8.92 0.58
CA GLU A 214 6.92 8.05 0.29
C GLU A 214 8.25 8.68 0.71
N GLN A 215 9.07 7.88 1.36
CA GLN A 215 10.46 8.18 1.70
C GLN A 215 11.33 7.07 1.12
N THR A 216 12.14 7.40 0.13
CA THR A 216 13.00 6.43 -0.56
C THR A 216 14.43 6.57 -0.07
N ASP A 217 15.06 5.45 0.32
CA ASP A 217 16.46 5.43 0.75
C ASP A 217 17.43 5.31 -0.44
N GLU A 218 18.73 5.32 -0.13
CA GLU A 218 19.81 5.22 -1.12
C GLU A 218 19.83 3.90 -1.91
N TYR A 219 19.10 2.89 -1.46
CA TYR A 219 18.94 1.59 -2.13
C TYR A 219 17.67 1.50 -2.98
N GLY A 220 16.88 2.58 -3.05
CA GLY A 220 15.61 2.59 -3.76
C GLY A 220 14.45 1.94 -3.00
N VAL A 221 14.68 1.54 -1.73
CA VAL A 221 13.60 1.01 -0.88
C VAL A 221 12.74 2.17 -0.39
N THR A 222 11.48 2.15 -0.77
CA THR A 222 10.51 3.16 -0.37
C THR A 222 9.79 2.72 0.89
N THR A 223 9.65 3.64 1.83
CA THR A 223 8.92 3.47 3.09
C THR A 223 7.74 4.46 3.13
N VAL A 224 6.59 3.96 3.54
CA VAL A 224 5.38 4.75 3.80
C VAL A 224 4.85 4.39 5.17
N THR A 225 4.53 5.39 6.00
CA THR A 225 3.89 5.19 7.30
C THR A 225 2.46 5.72 7.24
N LEU A 226 1.51 4.87 7.60
CA LEU A 226 0.07 5.16 7.62
C LEU A 226 -0.46 5.09 9.04
N GLU A 227 -1.30 6.06 9.42
CA GLU A 227 -1.92 6.13 10.74
C GLU A 227 -3.15 5.21 10.82
N ASN A 228 -3.26 4.43 11.88
CA ASN A 228 -4.43 3.58 12.13
C ASN A 228 -5.57 4.40 12.79
N THR A 229 -6.06 5.37 12.07
CA THR A 229 -7.12 6.29 12.49
C THR A 229 -8.38 6.11 11.66
N SER A 230 -9.48 6.76 12.06
CA SER A 230 -10.70 6.83 11.27
C SER A 230 -11.38 8.19 11.45
N PRO A 231 -11.96 8.78 10.39
CA PRO A 231 -12.80 9.96 10.52
C PRO A 231 -14.15 9.67 11.21
N LEU A 232 -14.54 8.40 11.32
CA LEU A 232 -15.79 8.00 11.92
C LEU A 232 -15.75 8.15 13.46
N ALA A 233 -14.65 7.72 14.08
CA ALA A 233 -14.51 7.72 15.54
C ALA A 233 -13.06 7.53 15.97
N LYS A 234 -12.77 7.85 17.23
CA LYS A 234 -11.51 7.55 17.89
C LYS A 234 -11.54 6.18 18.55
N ILE A 235 -10.43 5.48 18.51
CA ILE A 235 -10.23 4.19 19.18
C ILE A 235 -9.22 4.31 20.31
N ASP A 236 -9.39 3.51 21.33
CA ASP A 236 -8.37 3.29 22.35
C ASP A 236 -7.43 2.17 21.90
N TYR A 237 -6.24 2.53 21.46
CA TYR A 237 -5.24 1.57 20.97
C TYR A 237 -4.83 0.53 22.04
N LYS A 238 -4.99 0.86 23.33
CA LYS A 238 -4.67 -0.06 24.40
C LYS A 238 -5.60 -1.27 24.41
N THR A 239 -6.86 -1.07 24.07
CA THR A 239 -7.91 -2.09 24.16
C THR A 239 -8.52 -2.47 22.83
N GLY A 240 -8.50 -1.59 21.82
CA GLY A 240 -9.23 -1.70 20.56
C GLY A 240 -10.67 -1.17 20.65
N MET A 241 -11.10 -0.72 21.82
CA MET A 241 -12.46 -0.24 22.01
C MET A 241 -12.66 1.17 21.45
N LEU A 242 -13.91 1.46 21.10
CA LEU A 242 -14.35 2.79 20.72
C LEU A 242 -14.25 3.76 21.89
N ILE A 243 -13.63 4.92 21.66
CA ILE A 243 -13.75 6.05 22.58
C ILE A 243 -15.07 6.74 22.27
N LYS A 244 -16.04 6.63 23.19
CA LYS A 244 -17.38 7.21 23.01
C LYS A 244 -17.28 8.74 22.95
N GLU A 245 -17.86 9.32 21.93
CA GLU A 245 -18.06 10.76 21.77
C GLU A 245 -19.56 11.06 21.83
N ASP A 246 -19.93 12.17 22.49
CA ASP A 246 -21.32 12.58 22.59
C ASP A 246 -21.96 12.78 21.21
N GLY A 247 -23.13 12.22 21.01
CA GLY A 247 -23.94 12.38 19.79
C GLY A 247 -23.68 11.36 18.68
N LYS A 248 -22.66 10.50 18.78
CA LYS A 248 -22.44 9.42 17.81
C LYS A 248 -23.02 8.10 18.34
N GLN A 249 -23.95 7.52 17.59
CA GLN A 249 -24.48 6.18 17.89
C GLN A 249 -23.65 5.15 17.13
N ALA A 250 -23.07 4.22 17.87
CA ALA A 250 -22.35 3.07 17.35
C ALA A 250 -22.85 1.81 18.04
N GLU A 251 -23.08 0.76 17.25
CA GLU A 251 -23.47 -0.56 17.74
C GLU A 251 -22.27 -1.50 17.60
N GLU A 252 -21.88 -2.15 18.71
CA GLU A 252 -20.85 -3.19 18.66
C GLU A 252 -21.41 -4.43 17.95
N GLY A 253 -20.65 -5.03 17.03
CA GLY A 253 -21.09 -6.20 16.27
C GLY A 253 -20.03 -6.71 15.32
N GLU A 254 -20.41 -7.67 14.49
CA GLU A 254 -19.58 -8.27 13.46
C GLU A 254 -20.06 -7.83 12.07
N ASP A 255 -19.13 -7.47 11.20
CA ASP A 255 -19.43 -7.19 9.79
C ASP A 255 -19.82 -8.50 9.09
N PRO A 256 -21.08 -8.66 8.64
CA PRO A 256 -21.50 -9.85 7.90
C PRO A 256 -20.81 -9.95 6.52
N ASN A 257 -20.31 -8.84 5.99
CA ASN A 257 -19.65 -8.73 4.69
C ASN A 257 -18.11 -8.69 4.81
N SER A 258 -17.55 -9.12 5.96
CA SER A 258 -16.08 -9.25 6.12
C SER A 258 -15.43 -10.22 5.11
N ASP A 259 -16.22 -10.78 4.22
CA ASP A 259 -15.87 -11.66 3.10
C ASP A 259 -15.70 -10.94 1.77
N ALA A 260 -16.25 -9.69 1.67
CA ALA A 260 -16.17 -8.92 0.46
C ALA A 260 -14.70 -8.66 0.09
N ASP A 261 -14.42 -8.72 -1.19
CA ASP A 261 -13.14 -8.29 -1.72
C ASP A 261 -12.86 -6.86 -1.22
N GLU A 262 -11.67 -6.61 -0.70
CA GLU A 262 -11.31 -5.29 -0.15
C GLU A 262 -11.55 -4.18 -1.18
N ASN A 263 -11.44 -4.50 -2.47
CA ASN A 263 -11.78 -3.63 -3.58
C ASN A 263 -13.28 -3.33 -3.68
N GLU A 264 -14.17 -4.33 -3.52
CA GLU A 264 -15.62 -4.12 -3.54
C GLU A 264 -16.08 -3.28 -2.33
N ALA A 265 -15.51 -3.55 -1.14
CA ALA A 265 -15.84 -2.80 0.07
C ALA A 265 -15.39 -1.32 0.02
N ALA A 266 -14.27 -1.02 -0.66
CA ALA A 266 -13.80 0.35 -0.86
C ALA A 266 -14.72 1.13 -1.82
N ILE A 267 -15.24 0.49 -2.87
CA ILE A 267 -16.14 1.10 -3.85
C ILE A 267 -17.48 1.46 -3.20
N GLU A 268 -18.06 0.57 -2.39
CA GLU A 268 -19.32 0.85 -1.69
C GLU A 268 -19.19 1.99 -0.68
N SER A 269 -18.05 2.09 0.02
CA SER A 269 -17.83 3.15 1.01
C SER A 269 -17.47 4.51 0.40
N ALA A 270 -16.82 4.53 -0.77
CA ALA A 270 -16.45 5.77 -1.46
C ALA A 270 -17.67 6.56 -1.95
N SER A 271 -18.73 5.87 -2.39
CA SER A 271 -19.97 6.52 -2.86
C SER A 271 -20.69 7.33 -1.77
N ASP A 272 -20.36 7.09 -0.49
CA ASP A 272 -21.05 7.67 0.65
C ASP A 272 -20.36 8.90 1.27
N ILE A 273 -19.09 9.12 0.95
CA ILE A 273 -18.26 10.15 1.60
C ILE A 273 -18.06 11.38 0.70
N GLU A 274 -18.05 11.24 -0.62
CA GLU A 274 -17.87 12.37 -1.54
C GLU A 274 -19.05 13.35 -1.56
N GLU A 275 -20.23 12.95 -1.06
CA GLU A 275 -21.44 13.80 -1.07
C GLU A 275 -21.51 14.79 0.10
N ASN A 276 -20.56 14.76 1.06
CA ASN A 276 -20.63 15.59 2.28
C ASN A 276 -19.78 16.87 2.24
N THR A 277 -19.16 17.22 1.11
CA THR A 277 -18.31 18.43 1.00
C THR A 277 -18.83 19.51 0.06
N ASN A 278 -20.05 19.40 -0.49
CA ASN A 278 -20.62 20.49 -1.30
C ASN A 278 -22.12 20.70 -1.04
N THR A 279 -22.46 21.53 -0.06
CA THR A 279 -23.75 22.25 -0.03
C THR A 279 -23.53 23.67 -0.53
N ASN A 280 -23.90 23.92 -1.75
CA ASN A 280 -24.76 25.00 -2.25
C ASN A 280 -24.60 25.19 -3.77
N THR A 281 -25.58 24.85 -4.52
CA THR A 281 -26.41 25.68 -5.38
C THR A 281 -27.16 24.82 -6.39
N SER A 282 -28.39 25.22 -6.54
CA SER A 282 -29.48 24.73 -7.34
C SER A 282 -29.18 24.51 -8.83
N GLU A 283 -29.98 23.60 -9.39
CA GLU A 283 -30.51 23.49 -10.74
C GLU A 283 -29.75 22.67 -11.78
N SER A 284 -30.46 21.59 -12.15
CA SER A 284 -30.56 20.95 -13.47
C SER A 284 -29.35 21.04 -14.40
N ASP A 285 -28.67 19.89 -14.55
CA ASP A 285 -28.34 19.39 -15.88
C ASP A 285 -27.96 17.90 -15.81
N THR A 286 -28.77 17.10 -16.47
CA THR A 286 -28.46 15.73 -16.84
C THR A 286 -27.28 15.74 -17.82
N ASN A 287 -26.23 14.94 -17.56
CA ASN A 287 -25.08 14.63 -18.40
C ASN A 287 -23.79 15.43 -18.11
N ASN A 288 -23.16 15.19 -16.96
CA ASN A 288 -21.70 15.36 -16.86
C ASN A 288 -21.15 14.60 -15.65
N VAL A 289 -21.14 13.27 -15.69
CA VAL A 289 -20.31 12.47 -14.80
C VAL A 289 -18.89 12.55 -15.37
N ALA A 290 -17.97 13.04 -14.56
CA ALA A 290 -16.55 13.11 -14.95
C ALA A 290 -16.07 11.71 -15.43
N PRO A 291 -15.28 11.63 -16.52
CA PRO A 291 -14.99 10.37 -17.21
C PRO A 291 -14.32 9.29 -16.36
N LYS A 292 -13.84 9.60 -15.17
CA LYS A 292 -12.96 8.74 -14.37
C LYS A 292 -13.63 7.52 -13.72
N ASN A 293 -14.93 7.59 -13.39
CA ASN A 293 -15.62 6.52 -12.62
C ASN A 293 -16.77 5.86 -13.37
N ARG A 294 -16.99 6.20 -14.64
CA ARG A 294 -18.05 5.56 -15.44
C ARG A 294 -17.62 4.14 -15.79
N ILE A 295 -18.50 3.17 -15.53
CA ILE A 295 -18.29 1.80 -16.00
C ILE A 295 -18.56 1.72 -17.49
N VAL A 296 -17.64 1.06 -18.20
CA VAL A 296 -17.69 0.81 -19.63
C VAL A 296 -17.55 -0.68 -19.92
N TYR A 297 -18.02 -1.09 -21.08
CA TYR A 297 -18.05 -2.47 -21.50
C TYR A 297 -17.09 -2.68 -22.66
N VAL A 298 -16.21 -3.67 -22.55
CA VAL A 298 -15.21 -3.99 -23.58
C VAL A 298 -15.40 -5.41 -24.08
N ALA A 299 -15.66 -5.55 -25.36
CA ALA A 299 -15.87 -6.85 -26.00
C ALA A 299 -14.58 -7.66 -26.13
N ASN A 300 -14.74 -8.94 -26.56
CA ASN A 300 -13.65 -9.84 -26.87
C ASN A 300 -12.70 -10.09 -25.67
N LYS A 301 -13.30 -10.35 -24.49
CA LYS A 301 -12.56 -10.57 -23.23
C LYS A 301 -11.62 -9.38 -22.89
N GLY A 302 -12.11 -8.17 -23.09
CA GLY A 302 -11.34 -6.95 -22.81
C GLY A 302 -10.31 -6.57 -23.89
N ARG A 303 -10.19 -7.32 -24.98
CA ARG A 303 -9.18 -7.08 -26.04
C ARG A 303 -9.62 -6.08 -27.11
N SER A 304 -10.91 -5.70 -27.15
CA SER A 304 -11.37 -4.66 -28.08
C SER A 304 -10.68 -3.33 -27.78
N ASN A 305 -10.29 -2.60 -28.83
CA ASN A 305 -9.79 -1.23 -28.71
C ASN A 305 -10.93 -0.20 -28.55
N THR A 306 -12.16 -0.69 -28.49
CA THR A 306 -13.36 0.13 -28.36
C THR A 306 -14.11 -0.26 -27.09
N TYR A 307 -14.62 0.73 -26.35
CA TYR A 307 -15.50 0.55 -25.22
C TYR A 307 -16.87 1.18 -25.48
N TRP A 308 -17.89 0.73 -24.76
CA TRP A 308 -19.26 1.18 -24.81
C TRP A 308 -19.76 1.55 -23.41
N TYR A 309 -20.61 2.55 -23.31
CA TYR A 309 -21.29 2.92 -22.06
C TYR A 309 -22.47 2.01 -21.71
N SER A 310 -23.06 1.34 -22.71
CA SER A 310 -24.16 0.41 -22.49
C SER A 310 -23.89 -0.94 -23.15
N LEU A 311 -24.18 -2.01 -22.40
CA LEU A 311 -24.09 -3.39 -22.87
C LEU A 311 -24.95 -3.64 -24.12
N GLU A 312 -26.12 -2.97 -24.20
CA GLU A 312 -27.09 -3.12 -25.28
C GLU A 312 -26.58 -2.63 -26.63
N ASN A 313 -25.60 -1.74 -26.61
CA ASN A 313 -25.01 -1.15 -27.81
C ASN A 313 -23.91 -2.01 -28.45
N ILE A 314 -23.52 -3.11 -27.79
CA ILE A 314 -22.54 -4.05 -28.34
C ILE A 314 -23.24 -5.09 -29.21
N LYS A 315 -23.36 -4.78 -30.50
CA LYS A 315 -24.04 -5.68 -31.47
C LYS A 315 -23.26 -6.99 -31.66
N ASN A 316 -23.95 -8.12 -31.61
CA ASN A 316 -23.44 -9.46 -31.91
C ASN A 316 -22.31 -9.96 -30.96
N ALA A 317 -22.14 -9.37 -29.80
CA ALA A 317 -21.17 -9.87 -28.81
C ALA A 317 -21.80 -10.96 -27.94
N ASN A 318 -21.04 -12.04 -27.75
CA ASN A 318 -21.37 -13.01 -26.70
C ASN A 318 -21.09 -12.34 -25.35
N THR A 319 -22.13 -12.15 -24.54
CA THR A 319 -22.05 -11.47 -23.23
C THR A 319 -21.02 -12.09 -22.30
N ALA A 320 -20.77 -13.41 -22.39
CA ALA A 320 -19.71 -14.10 -21.65
C ALA A 320 -18.28 -13.65 -22.03
N ASN A 321 -18.13 -12.89 -23.10
CA ASN A 321 -16.83 -12.34 -23.55
C ASN A 321 -16.74 -10.82 -23.40
N ILE A 322 -17.64 -10.21 -22.62
CA ILE A 322 -17.61 -8.77 -22.33
C ILE A 322 -16.98 -8.59 -20.93
N VAL A 323 -16.03 -7.67 -20.84
CA VAL A 323 -15.40 -7.25 -19.59
C VAL A 323 -15.89 -5.86 -19.25
N GLN A 324 -16.25 -5.65 -17.99
CA GLN A 324 -16.52 -4.33 -17.42
C GLN A 324 -15.19 -3.76 -16.88
N MET A 325 -14.99 -2.47 -17.07
CA MET A 325 -13.88 -1.71 -16.49
C MET A 325 -14.31 -0.25 -16.35
N THR A 326 -13.53 0.55 -15.63
CA THR A 326 -13.78 1.98 -15.60
C THR A 326 -13.38 2.62 -16.95
N GLU A 327 -13.98 3.73 -17.31
CA GLU A 327 -13.61 4.47 -18.51
C GLU A 327 -12.14 4.92 -18.44
N GLN A 328 -11.65 5.27 -17.25
CA GLN A 328 -10.25 5.61 -17.07
C GLN A 328 -9.31 4.43 -17.35
N GLU A 329 -9.68 3.22 -16.93
CA GLU A 329 -8.89 2.02 -17.26
C GLU A 329 -8.91 1.71 -18.77
N ALA A 330 -10.06 1.90 -19.40
CA ALA A 330 -10.16 1.74 -20.85
C ALA A 330 -9.26 2.76 -21.58
N LEU A 331 -9.27 4.02 -21.14
CA LEU A 331 -8.41 5.07 -21.69
C LEU A 331 -6.92 4.80 -21.44
N ASN A 332 -6.56 4.32 -20.25
CA ASN A 332 -5.18 3.93 -19.91
C ASN A 332 -4.69 2.76 -20.77
N GLN A 333 -5.60 1.89 -21.23
CA GLN A 333 -5.35 0.83 -22.19
C GLN A 333 -5.45 1.30 -23.66
N HIS A 334 -5.47 2.61 -23.92
CA HIS A 334 -5.60 3.22 -25.25
C HIS A 334 -6.87 2.82 -26.01
N LYS A 335 -7.94 2.49 -25.28
CA LYS A 335 -9.24 2.22 -25.88
C LYS A 335 -9.99 3.53 -26.10
N HIS A 336 -10.87 3.55 -27.09
CA HIS A 336 -11.70 4.71 -27.42
C HIS A 336 -13.18 4.37 -27.32
N HIS A 337 -14.00 5.38 -27.05
CA HIS A 337 -15.45 5.23 -27.03
C HIS A 337 -15.98 4.84 -28.39
N SER A 338 -17.02 4.01 -28.42
CA SER A 338 -17.66 3.59 -29.66
C SER A 338 -18.32 4.77 -30.37
N THR A 339 -18.02 4.95 -31.63
CA THR A 339 -18.66 5.98 -32.48
C THR A 339 -20.11 5.65 -32.83
N THR A 340 -20.59 4.47 -32.48
CA THR A 340 -21.99 4.03 -32.71
C THR A 340 -22.89 4.29 -31.51
N GLU A 341 -22.38 4.86 -30.46
CA GLU A 341 -23.08 5.19 -29.22
C GLU A 341 -23.03 6.70 -28.99
N ALA A 342 -24.16 7.30 -28.61
CA ALA A 342 -24.20 8.73 -28.23
C ALA A 342 -23.35 8.97 -26.97
N GLN A 343 -22.65 10.10 -26.93
CA GLN A 343 -21.86 10.52 -25.76
C GLN A 343 -22.75 11.02 -24.64
#